data_7c8fd6e721b228c49544926843445104
#
_entry.id   7c8fd6e721b228c49544926843445104
#
_cell.length_a   1.000
_cell.length_b   1.000
_cell.length_c   1.000
_cell.angle_alpha   90.00
_cell.angle_beta   90.00
_cell.angle_gamma   90.00
#
_symmetry.space_group_name_H-M   'P 1'
#
loop_
_entity.id
_entity.type
_entity.pdbx_description
1 polymer ?
#
loop_
_entity_poly.entity_id
_entity_poly.type
_entity_poly.pdbx_seq_one_letter_code
_entity_poly.pdbx_strand_id
1 'polypeptide(L)' 'MYRRIRDLRHDHDMTQRELAEILGMSQTGYSKYETGENDIPTEILIRLSKIYNVSIDYLLDETDCKKRYK' A
#
# COMPACT_ATOMS: atom_id res chain seq x y z
N MET A 1 -10.59 5.68 1.38
CA MET A 1 -9.93 4.57 2.10
C MET A 1 -9.35 3.59 1.08
N TYR A 2 -8.09 3.25 1.24
CA TYR A 2 -7.38 2.40 0.26
C TYR A 2 -7.35 0.96 0.76
N ARG A 3 -8.48 0.30 0.65
CA ARG A 3 -8.68 -1.05 1.17
C ARG A 3 -7.69 -2.08 0.64
N ARG A 4 -7.26 -1.92 -0.63
CA ARG A 4 -6.38 -2.91 -1.26
C ARG A 4 -4.98 -2.97 -0.65
N ILE A 5 -4.48 -1.88 -0.07
CA ILE A 5 -3.16 -1.94 0.58
C ILE A 5 -3.22 -2.84 1.82
N ARG A 6 -4.33 -2.83 2.54
CA ARG A 6 -4.53 -3.73 3.68
C ARG A 6 -4.68 -5.17 3.21
N ASP A 7 -5.48 -5.40 2.17
CA ASP A 7 -5.70 -6.74 1.64
C ASP A 7 -4.39 -7.35 1.13
N LEU A 8 -3.58 -6.57 0.40
CA LEU A 8 -2.29 -7.04 -0.08
C LEU A 8 -1.33 -7.34 1.06
N ARG A 9 -1.34 -6.51 2.11
CA ARG A 9 -0.51 -6.74 3.28
C ARG A 9 -0.87 -8.07 3.94
N HIS A 10 -2.16 -8.35 4.10
CA HIS A 10 -2.64 -9.63 4.64
C HIS A 10 -2.26 -10.80 3.74
N ASP A 11 -2.39 -10.63 2.43
CA ASP A 11 -2.03 -11.67 1.46
C ASP A 11 -0.54 -12.03 1.53
N HIS A 12 0.30 -11.08 1.92
CA HIS A 12 1.74 -11.28 2.06
C HIS A 12 2.15 -11.60 3.49
N ASP A 13 1.19 -11.87 4.36
CA ASP A 13 1.41 -12.23 5.78
C ASP A 13 2.28 -11.21 6.51
N MET A 14 2.10 -9.94 6.21
CA MET A 14 2.83 -8.86 6.88
C MET A 14 1.96 -8.14 7.90
N THR A 15 2.57 -7.77 9.03
CA THR A 15 1.93 -6.86 9.99
C THR A 15 2.10 -5.41 9.53
N GLN A 16 1.28 -4.51 10.06
CA GLN A 16 1.46 -3.08 9.80
C GLN A 16 2.85 -2.61 10.21
N ARG A 17 3.35 -3.14 11.32
CA ARG A 17 4.69 -2.80 11.82
C ARG A 17 5.78 -3.19 10.84
N GLU A 18 5.70 -4.41 10.31
CA GLU A 18 6.69 -4.90 9.35
C GLU A 18 6.71 -4.04 8.08
N LEU A 19 5.52 -3.75 7.55
CA LEU A 19 5.46 -2.94 6.34
C LEU A 19 5.91 -1.50 6.61
N ALA A 20 5.55 -0.93 7.75
CA ALA A 20 6.01 0.41 8.12
C ALA A 20 7.54 0.47 8.19
N GLU A 21 8.18 -0.57 8.74
CA GLU A 21 9.64 -0.65 8.78
C GLU A 21 10.24 -0.66 7.37
N ILE A 22 9.65 -1.44 6.46
CA ILE A 22 10.11 -1.49 5.07
C ILE A 22 9.99 -0.12 4.41
N LEU A 23 8.92 0.61 4.72
CA LEU A 23 8.68 1.94 4.17
C LEU A 23 9.49 3.04 4.88
N GLY A 24 10.16 2.71 5.99
CA GLY A 24 10.93 3.68 6.74
C GLY A 24 10.08 4.69 7.50
N MET A 25 8.91 4.27 7.97
CA MET A 25 7.98 5.15 8.68
C MET A 25 7.44 4.49 9.94
N SER A 26 6.75 5.27 10.78
CA SER A 26 6.13 4.73 11.99
C SER A 26 4.90 3.88 11.65
N GLN A 27 4.61 2.91 12.52
CA GLN A 27 3.40 2.09 12.37
C GLN A 27 2.15 2.97 12.43
N THR A 28 2.11 3.94 13.33
CA THR A 28 0.97 4.84 13.45
C THR A 28 0.74 5.62 12.16
N GLY A 29 1.80 6.14 11.55
CA GLY A 29 1.71 6.85 10.28
C GLY A 29 1.18 5.97 9.17
N TYR A 30 1.68 4.75 9.07
CA TYR A 30 1.20 3.80 8.06
C TYR A 30 -0.26 3.42 8.29
N SER A 31 -0.63 3.18 9.57
CA SER A 31 -2.00 2.79 9.92
C SER A 31 -3.02 3.82 9.42
N LYS A 32 -2.67 5.09 9.44
CA LYS A 32 -3.56 6.16 8.97
C LYS A 32 -3.80 6.09 7.46
N TYR A 33 -2.91 5.49 6.70
CA TYR A 33 -3.15 5.23 5.28
C TYR A 33 -4.23 4.16 5.10
N GLU A 34 -4.18 3.10 5.89
CA GLU A 34 -5.17 2.02 5.79
C GLU A 34 -6.56 2.46 6.24
N THR A 35 -6.64 3.34 7.24
CA THR A 35 -7.93 3.85 7.73
C THR A 35 -8.50 4.96 6.86
N GLY A 36 -7.67 5.58 6.02
CA GLY A 36 -8.09 6.71 5.21
C GLY A 36 -8.00 8.05 5.91
N GLU A 37 -7.44 8.10 7.12
CA GLU A 37 -7.25 9.38 7.83
C GLU A 37 -6.27 10.28 7.10
N ASN A 38 -5.26 9.71 6.47
CA ASN A 38 -4.27 10.45 5.67
C ASN A 38 -4.22 9.87 4.27
N ASP A 39 -4.06 10.76 3.29
CA ASP A 39 -3.80 10.33 1.92
C ASP A 39 -2.40 9.77 1.80
N ILE A 40 -2.23 8.81 0.88
CA ILE A 40 -0.93 8.19 0.65
C ILE A 40 -0.13 9.07 -0.30
N PRO A 41 1.07 9.54 0.10
CA PRO A 41 1.93 10.28 -0.83
C PRO A 41 2.30 9.44 -2.05
N THR A 42 2.49 10.10 -3.18
CA THR A 42 2.85 9.44 -4.43
C THR A 42 4.07 8.55 -4.27
N GLU A 43 5.08 9.01 -3.55
CA GLU A 43 6.31 8.23 -3.32
C GLU A 43 6.01 6.91 -2.62
N ILE A 44 5.12 6.93 -1.62
CA ILE A 44 4.72 5.71 -0.90
C ILE A 44 3.93 4.78 -1.82
N LEU A 45 3.06 5.34 -2.66
CA LEU A 45 2.31 4.54 -3.64
C LEU A 45 3.27 3.82 -4.60
N ILE A 46 4.29 4.51 -5.08
CA ILE A 46 5.29 3.92 -5.97
C ILE A 46 6.01 2.77 -5.27
N ARG A 47 6.40 2.97 -4.02
CA ARG A 47 7.09 1.93 -3.25
C ARG A 47 6.20 0.73 -2.99
N LEU A 48 4.93 0.95 -2.63
CA LEU A 48 3.98 -0.14 -2.45
C LEU A 48 3.75 -0.92 -3.73
N SER A 49 3.66 -0.23 -4.88
CA SER A 49 3.48 -0.91 -6.16
C SER A 49 4.66 -1.83 -6.47
N LYS A 50 5.87 -1.44 -6.08
CA LYS A 50 7.07 -2.27 -6.27
C LYS A 50 7.11 -3.44 -5.29
N ILE A 51 6.75 -3.20 -4.03
CA ILE A 51 6.73 -4.23 -2.99
C ILE A 51 5.77 -5.36 -3.38
N TYR A 52 4.57 -4.99 -3.83
CA TYR A 52 3.54 -5.97 -4.16
C TYR A 52 3.52 -6.37 -5.62
N ASN A 53 4.34 -5.73 -6.45
CA ASN A 53 4.40 -5.96 -7.91
C ASN A 53 3.01 -5.81 -8.55
N VAL A 54 2.35 -4.71 -8.23
CA VAL A 54 1.03 -4.36 -8.77
C VAL A 54 1.05 -2.93 -9.29
N SER A 55 0.07 -2.56 -10.11
CA SER A 55 -0.03 -1.19 -10.60
C SER A 55 -0.52 -0.26 -9.49
N ILE A 56 -0.17 1.03 -9.60
CA ILE A 56 -0.70 2.05 -8.69
C ILE A 56 -2.21 2.16 -8.84
N ASP A 57 -2.72 2.04 -10.07
CA ASP A 57 -4.17 2.05 -10.31
C ASP A 57 -4.88 0.94 -9.52
N TYR A 58 -4.28 -0.24 -9.44
CA TYR A 58 -4.83 -1.33 -8.65
C TYR A 58 -4.84 -0.97 -7.15
N LEU A 59 -3.77 -0.35 -6.67
CA LEU A 59 -3.68 0.09 -5.26
C LEU A 59 -4.77 1.09 -4.91
N LEU A 60 -5.13 1.94 -5.86
CA LEU A 60 -6.16 2.98 -5.67
C LEU A 60 -7.56 2.48 -5.97
N ASP A 61 -7.71 1.20 -6.28
CA ASP A 61 -9.01 0.58 -6.60
C ASP A 61 -9.65 1.14 -7.89
N GLU A 62 -8.80 1.62 -8.81
CA GLU A 62 -9.26 2.15 -10.10
C GLU A 62 -9.32 1.07 -11.19
N THR A 63 -8.73 -0.10 -10.94
CA THR A 63 -8.74 -1.22 -11.87
C THR A 63 -8.63 -2.52 -11.10
N ASP A 64 -9.18 -3.61 -11.66
CA ASP A 64 -9.01 -4.95 -11.12
C ASP A 64 -7.74 -5.62 -11.64
N CYS A 65 -7.04 -5.00 -12.57
CA CYS A 65 -5.83 -5.56 -13.15
C CYS A 65 -4.62 -5.24 -12.28
N LYS A 66 -3.97 -6.27 -11.75
CA LYS A 66 -2.75 -6.11 -10.94
C LYS A 66 -1.53 -5.73 -11.77
N LYS A 67 -1.59 -5.95 -13.07
CA LYS A 67 -0.44 -5.81 -13.96
C LYS A 67 0.10 -4.38 -13.94
N ARG A 68 1.42 -4.26 -13.76
CA ARG A 68 2.08 -2.96 -13.77
C ARG A 68 2.25 -2.47 -15.21
N TYR A 69 2.03 -1.18 -15.37
CA TYR A 69 2.37 -0.50 -16.62
C TYR A 69 3.81 -0.03 -16.56
N LYS A 70 4.47 -0.06 -17.68
CA LYS A 70 5.82 0.47 -17.78
C LYS A 70 5.81 1.98 -17.88
#